data_0512877f0372d49c3375db581faf9b9a
#
_entry.id   0512877f0372d49c3375db581faf9b9a
#
_cell.length_a   1.000
_cell.length_b   1.000
_cell.length_c   1.000
_cell.angle_alpha   90.00
_cell.angle_beta   90.00
_cell.angle_gamma   90.00
#
_symmetry.space_group_name_H-M   'P 1'
#
loop_
_entity.id
_entity.type
_entity.pdbx_description
1 polymer ?
#
loop_
_entity_poly.entity_id
_entity_poly.type
_entity_poly.pdbx_seq_one_letter_code
_entity_poly.pdbx_strand_id
1 'polypeptide(L)'
;MHDVAGTAAAGGGDIPRPEGHPFLRLTRTLEAGCVVTIEPGIYFIDMLLDEARADGRRLLIDWGRVEAMYPYGGVKIEDNVVALPEGPRNLTREAFLALKA
;
A
#
# COMPACT_ATOMS: atom_id res chain seq x y z
N MET A 1 7.39 -11.85 0.01
CA MET A 1 7.12 -12.21 -1.40
C MET A 1 5.72 -11.74 -1.74
N HIS A 2 5.58 -10.41 -1.96
CA HIS A 2 4.28 -9.73 -1.93
C HIS A 2 3.48 -9.77 -3.24
N ASP A 3 4.11 -10.10 -4.38
CA ASP A 3 3.51 -9.83 -5.68
C ASP A 3 3.20 -11.10 -6.51
N VAL A 4 3.32 -12.26 -5.91
CA VAL A 4 3.37 -13.54 -6.65
C VAL A 4 2.09 -13.89 -7.39
N ALA A 5 0.95 -13.39 -6.96
CA ALA A 5 -0.34 -13.72 -7.56
C ALA A 5 -1.19 -12.50 -7.91
N GLY A 6 -0.64 -11.29 -7.75
CA GLY A 6 -1.39 -10.04 -7.92
C GLY A 6 -1.90 -9.81 -9.33
N THR A 7 -1.17 -10.30 -10.33
CA THR A 7 -1.51 -10.16 -11.75
C THR A 7 -2.02 -11.47 -12.38
N ALA A 8 -2.02 -12.57 -11.64
CA ALA A 8 -2.37 -13.87 -12.18
C ALA A 8 -3.88 -14.04 -12.38
N ALA A 9 -4.29 -14.48 -13.57
CA ALA A 9 -5.65 -14.89 -13.86
C ALA A 9 -5.93 -16.31 -13.32
N ALA A 10 -7.18 -16.59 -12.97
CA ALA A 10 -7.60 -17.90 -12.46
C ALA A 10 -7.33 -19.06 -13.45
N GLY A 11 -7.37 -18.80 -14.75
CA GLY A 11 -7.09 -19.76 -15.82
C GLY A 11 -5.65 -19.80 -16.31
N GLY A 12 -4.73 -19.09 -15.63
CA GLY A 12 -3.34 -18.88 -16.04
C GLY A 12 -3.15 -17.64 -16.89
N GLY A 13 -1.89 -17.17 -16.98
CA GLY A 13 -1.55 -15.92 -17.63
C GLY A 13 -1.73 -14.70 -16.73
N ASP A 14 -1.36 -13.53 -17.23
CA ASP A 14 -1.40 -12.27 -16.50
C ASP A 14 -2.58 -11.40 -16.92
N ILE A 15 -3.16 -10.72 -15.96
CA ILE A 15 -4.15 -9.67 -16.16
C ILE A 15 -3.39 -8.36 -16.33
N PRO A 16 -3.52 -7.69 -17.50
CA PRO A 16 -2.76 -6.46 -17.77
C PRO A 16 -3.17 -5.32 -16.82
N ARG A 17 -2.23 -4.41 -16.59
CA ARG A 17 -2.51 -3.18 -15.85
C ARG A 17 -3.40 -2.26 -16.69
N PRO A 18 -4.39 -1.60 -16.07
CA PRO A 18 -5.18 -0.60 -16.78
C PRO A 18 -4.29 0.60 -17.17
N GLU A 19 -4.69 1.29 -18.24
CA GLU A 19 -4.01 2.48 -18.69
C GLU A 19 -3.93 3.54 -17.58
N GLY A 20 -2.80 4.23 -17.47
CA GLY A 20 -2.56 5.23 -16.43
C GLY A 20 -2.10 4.67 -15.08
N HIS A 21 -2.00 3.33 -14.92
CA HIS A 21 -1.59 2.68 -13.67
C HIS A 21 -0.41 1.73 -13.86
N PRO A 22 0.77 2.22 -14.31
CA PRO A 22 1.91 1.37 -14.66
C PRO A 22 2.52 0.63 -13.45
N PHE A 23 2.29 1.12 -12.25
CA PHE A 23 2.84 0.55 -11.01
C PHE A 23 1.83 -0.29 -10.21
N LEU A 24 0.60 -0.46 -10.73
CA LEU A 24 -0.40 -1.28 -10.07
C LEU A 24 0.06 -2.73 -10.01
N ARG A 25 0.04 -3.34 -8.83
CA ARG A 25 0.51 -4.71 -8.61
C ARG A 25 -0.62 -5.73 -8.47
N LEU A 26 -1.79 -5.29 -8.04
CA LEU A 26 -2.98 -6.13 -7.92
C LEU A 26 -3.96 -5.78 -9.05
N THR A 27 -3.98 -6.59 -10.10
CA THR A 27 -4.87 -6.41 -11.27
C THR A 27 -6.03 -7.39 -11.28
N ARG A 28 -5.95 -8.48 -10.49
CA ARG A 28 -7.03 -9.47 -10.39
C ARG A 28 -8.17 -8.95 -9.51
N THR A 29 -9.38 -9.40 -9.80
CA THR A 29 -10.53 -9.19 -8.92
C THR A 29 -10.35 -10.00 -7.63
N LEU A 30 -10.61 -9.37 -6.48
CA LEU A 30 -10.61 -10.06 -5.19
C LEU A 30 -11.90 -10.85 -5.04
N GLU A 31 -11.75 -12.16 -4.92
CA GLU A 31 -12.85 -13.09 -4.63
C GLU A 31 -12.93 -13.37 -3.13
N ALA A 32 -14.07 -13.90 -2.70
CA ALA A 32 -14.24 -14.32 -1.32
C ALA A 32 -13.18 -15.36 -0.92
N GLY A 33 -12.54 -15.13 0.21
CA GLY A 33 -11.43 -15.95 0.71
C GLY A 33 -10.04 -15.43 0.30
N CYS A 34 -9.93 -14.44 -0.59
CA CYS A 34 -8.64 -13.82 -0.88
C CYS A 34 -8.15 -13.01 0.32
N VAL A 35 -6.88 -13.20 0.67
CA VAL A 35 -6.20 -12.43 1.70
C VAL A 35 -5.19 -11.51 1.02
N VAL A 36 -5.22 -10.24 1.39
CA VAL A 36 -4.28 -9.22 0.91
C VAL A 36 -3.73 -8.41 2.07
N THR A 37 -2.58 -7.81 1.90
CA THR A 37 -2.05 -6.81 2.82
C THR A 37 -2.46 -5.41 2.36
N ILE A 38 -2.83 -4.56 3.31
CA ILE A 38 -3.06 -3.13 3.10
C ILE A 38 -1.90 -2.42 3.77
N GLU A 39 -1.04 -1.80 2.98
CA GLU A 39 0.28 -1.36 3.40
C GLU A 39 0.55 0.14 3.12
N PRO A 40 -0.24 1.08 3.67
CA PRO A 40 0.07 2.49 3.50
C PRO A 40 1.40 2.83 4.16
N GLY A 41 2.20 3.63 3.49
CA GLY A 41 3.51 4.03 3.99
C GLY A 41 3.91 5.42 3.53
N ILE A 42 4.81 6.03 4.30
CA ILE A 42 5.48 7.28 3.96
C ILE A 42 6.96 7.01 3.92
N TYR A 43 7.62 7.42 2.84
CA TYR A 43 9.05 7.21 2.63
C TYR A 43 9.72 8.53 2.27
N PHE A 44 10.89 8.77 2.86
CA PHE A 44 11.72 9.95 2.56
C PHE A 44 12.81 9.53 1.58
N ILE A 45 12.58 9.80 0.30
CA ILE A 45 13.48 9.44 -0.81
C ILE A 45 14.00 10.73 -1.41
N ASP A 46 15.32 10.94 -1.35
CA ASP A 46 16.00 12.20 -1.78
C ASP A 46 15.55 12.65 -3.17
N MET A 47 15.63 11.78 -4.14
CA MET A 47 15.27 12.09 -5.52
C MET A 47 13.84 12.63 -5.64
N LEU A 48 12.88 12.01 -4.95
CA LEU A 48 11.46 12.42 -4.99
C LEU A 48 11.23 13.71 -4.21
N LEU A 49 11.97 13.92 -3.12
CA LEU A 49 11.92 15.17 -2.35
C LEU A 49 12.50 16.33 -3.15
N ASP A 50 13.59 16.12 -3.88
CA ASP A 50 14.21 17.13 -4.74
C ASP A 50 13.28 17.51 -5.91
N GLU A 51 12.64 16.54 -6.55
CA GLU A 51 11.60 16.81 -7.54
C GLU A 51 10.43 17.64 -6.96
N ALA A 52 9.96 17.27 -5.78
CA ALA A 52 8.86 17.98 -5.12
C ALA A 52 9.25 19.42 -4.70
N ARG A 53 10.52 19.66 -4.39
CA ARG A 53 11.03 21.03 -4.12
C ARG A 53 11.11 21.89 -5.38
N ALA A 54 11.38 21.25 -6.52
CA ALA A 54 11.56 21.94 -7.79
C ALA A 54 10.24 22.31 -8.48
N ASP A 55 9.11 21.72 -8.08
CA ASP A 55 7.83 21.93 -8.71
C ASP A 55 6.75 22.50 -7.75
N GLY A 56 5.51 22.57 -8.22
CA GLY A 56 4.38 23.11 -7.45
C GLY A 56 4.04 22.34 -6.17
N ARG A 57 4.47 21.10 -6.05
CA ARG A 57 4.24 20.26 -4.85
C ARG A 57 4.92 20.82 -3.61
N ARG A 58 5.97 21.63 -3.79
CA ARG A 58 6.68 22.29 -2.67
C ARG A 58 5.77 23.09 -1.73
N LEU A 59 4.66 23.62 -2.27
CA LEU A 59 3.71 24.42 -1.50
C LEU A 59 2.72 23.57 -0.69
N LEU A 60 2.64 22.26 -1.00
CA LEU A 60 1.74 21.31 -0.38
C LEU A 60 2.41 20.50 0.73
N ILE A 61 3.72 20.66 0.92
CA ILE A 61 4.55 19.85 1.82
C ILE A 61 5.04 20.71 2.99
N ASP A 62 4.84 20.21 4.20
CA ASP A 62 5.46 20.78 5.41
C ASP A 62 6.92 20.32 5.50
N TRP A 63 7.82 21.10 4.95
CA TRP A 63 9.25 20.77 4.89
C TRP A 63 9.92 20.68 6.25
N GLY A 64 9.45 21.43 7.24
CA GLY A 64 9.96 21.33 8.60
C GLY A 64 9.68 19.95 9.21
N ARG A 65 8.49 19.41 8.97
CA ARG A 65 8.16 18.03 9.37
C ARG A 65 8.93 16.98 8.59
N VAL A 66 9.11 17.18 7.29
CA VAL A 66 9.92 16.27 6.47
C VAL A 66 11.35 16.19 7.02
N GLU A 67 11.99 17.32 7.29
CA GLU A 67 13.34 17.36 7.84
C GLU A 67 13.45 16.71 9.22
N ALA A 68 12.46 16.94 10.09
CA ALA A 68 12.41 16.33 11.43
C ALA A 68 12.24 14.81 11.38
N MET A 69 11.50 14.29 10.39
CA MET A 69 11.21 12.86 10.25
C MET A 69 12.19 12.12 9.34
N TYR A 70 12.91 12.83 8.50
CA TYR A 70 13.85 12.27 7.52
C TYR A 70 14.86 11.27 8.12
N PRO A 71 15.45 11.49 9.30
CA PRO A 71 16.42 10.56 9.90
C PRO A 71 15.84 9.18 10.20
N TYR A 72 14.52 9.05 10.27
CA TYR A 72 13.82 7.78 10.54
C TYR A 72 13.54 6.96 9.26
N GLY A 73 13.83 7.51 8.08
CA GLY A 73 13.75 6.82 6.78
C GLY A 73 12.34 6.66 6.22
N GLY A 74 11.38 6.30 7.05
CA GLY A 74 10.00 6.11 6.66
C GLY A 74 9.24 5.24 7.65
N VAL A 75 7.93 5.16 7.46
CA VAL A 75 7.04 4.30 8.25
C VAL A 75 6.03 3.62 7.36
N LYS A 76 5.77 2.35 7.62
CA LYS A 76 4.72 1.56 6.98
C LYS A 76 3.83 0.94 8.05
N ILE A 77 2.54 0.98 7.81
CA ILE A 77 1.55 0.22 8.58
C ILE A 77 1.04 -0.89 7.66
N GLU A 78 0.94 -2.09 8.18
CA GLU A 78 0.51 -3.25 7.40
C GLU A 78 -0.59 -4.01 8.13
N ASP A 79 -1.71 -4.20 7.45
CA ASP A 79 -2.84 -4.98 7.93
C ASP A 79 -3.13 -6.14 6.96
N ASN A 80 -3.35 -7.35 7.50
CA ASN A 80 -3.86 -8.49 6.73
C ASN A 80 -5.39 -8.40 6.70
N VAL A 81 -5.94 -8.38 5.49
CA VAL A 81 -7.38 -8.24 5.27
C VAL A 81 -7.87 -9.40 4.40
N VAL A 82 -8.95 -10.05 4.82
CA VAL A 82 -9.63 -11.07 4.01
C VAL A 82 -10.89 -10.50 3.39
N ALA A 83 -11.06 -10.75 2.09
CA ALA A 83 -12.29 -10.43 1.37
C ALA A 83 -13.36 -11.50 1.66
N LEU A 84 -14.55 -11.10 2.08
CA LEU A 84 -15.69 -11.99 2.34
C LEU A 84 -16.93 -11.45 1.64
N PRO A 85 -17.96 -12.27 1.39
CA PRO A 85 -19.20 -11.84 0.74
C PRO A 85 -19.92 -10.70 1.48
N GLU A 86 -19.87 -10.71 2.81
CA GLU A 86 -20.48 -9.73 3.70
C GLU A 86 -19.62 -8.46 3.90
N GLY A 87 -18.41 -8.45 3.37
CA GLY A 87 -17.45 -7.35 3.51
C GLY A 87 -16.10 -7.80 4.05
N PRO A 88 -15.09 -6.93 4.02
CA PRO A 88 -13.74 -7.30 4.44
C PRO A 88 -13.63 -7.45 5.96
N ARG A 89 -12.76 -8.37 6.40
CA ARG A 89 -12.33 -8.45 7.81
C ARG A 89 -10.86 -8.11 7.92
N ASN A 90 -10.52 -7.26 8.87
CA ASN A 90 -9.13 -6.90 9.16
C ASN A 90 -8.60 -7.80 10.29
N LEU A 91 -7.90 -8.85 9.91
CA LEU A 91 -7.40 -9.87 10.84
C LEU A 91 -6.35 -9.30 11.81
N THR A 92 -5.55 -8.35 11.35
CA THR A 92 -4.52 -7.69 12.19
C THR A 92 -5.18 -6.90 13.32
N ARG A 93 -6.20 -6.08 13.00
CA ARG A 93 -6.90 -5.26 14.01
C ARG A 93 -7.70 -6.11 14.98
N GLU A 94 -8.34 -7.16 14.49
CA GLU A 94 -9.06 -8.12 15.33
C GLU A 94 -8.11 -8.79 16.33
N ALA A 95 -6.91 -9.22 15.90
CA ALA A 95 -5.90 -9.79 16.78
C ALA A 95 -5.43 -8.80 17.87
N PHE A 96 -5.17 -7.54 17.49
CA PHE A 96 -4.81 -6.50 18.47
C PHE A 96 -5.91 -6.23 19.48
N LEU A 97 -7.17 -6.23 19.06
CA LEU A 97 -8.30 -6.06 19.96
C LEU A 97 -8.43 -7.24 20.94
N ALA A 98 -8.26 -8.47 20.45
CA ALA A 98 -8.28 -9.67 21.29
C ALA A 98 -7.16 -9.68 22.35
N LEU A 99 -5.97 -9.16 22.02
CA LEU A 99 -4.85 -9.07 22.97
C LEU A 99 -5.05 -8.01 24.07
N LYS A 100 -5.90 -7.02 23.83
CA LYS A 100 -6.22 -5.98 24.82
C LYS A 100 -7.36 -6.37 25.77
N ALA A 101 -8.06 -7.40 25.41
CA ALA A 101 -9.12 -7.95 26.26
C ALA A 101 -8.55 -8.91 27.30
#